data_aa1435fc0fe12460bbcb2031ca8f44ce
#
_entry.id   aa1435fc0fe12460bbcb2031ca8f44ce
#
_cell.length_a   1.000
_cell.length_b   1.000
_cell.length_c   1.000
_cell.angle_alpha   90.00
_cell.angle_beta   90.00
_cell.angle_gamma   90.00
#
_symmetry.space_group_name_H-M   'P 1'
#
loop_
_entity.id
_entity.type
_entity.pdbx_description
1 polymer ?
#
loop_
_entity_poly.entity_id
_entity_poly.type
_entity_poly.pdbx_seq_one_letter_code
_entity_poly.pdbx_strand_id
1 'polypeptide(L)'
;MKTILSSLAVAALISLGSAAAADCYADYKAKQDDPLRLHYGVMQVSGCDKGKAKTEVAKRLKSSGWTLLNVMSVFGPEGLDQRKANAGKFYLRY
;
A
#
# COMPACT_ATOMS: atom_id res chain seq x y z
N MET A 1 39.47 -14.48 -20.53
CA MET A 1 38.83 -13.47 -21.35
C MET A 1 37.40 -13.78 -21.67
N LYS A 2 37.13 -14.98 -22.01
CA LYS A 2 35.74 -15.32 -22.31
C LYS A 2 34.85 -15.23 -21.14
N THR A 3 35.37 -15.45 -19.98
CA THR A 3 34.60 -15.46 -18.76
C THR A 3 34.00 -14.12 -18.41
N ILE A 4 34.52 -13.08 -18.94
CA ILE A 4 34.06 -11.75 -18.64
C ILE A 4 32.63 -11.54 -19.09
N LEU A 5 32.24 -12.21 -20.13
CA LEU A 5 30.92 -12.00 -20.70
C LEU A 5 29.81 -12.43 -19.82
N SER A 6 30.00 -13.44 -19.02
CA SER A 6 28.91 -13.93 -18.18
C SER A 6 28.56 -12.97 -17.08
N SER A 7 29.47 -12.21 -16.56
CA SER A 7 29.14 -11.28 -15.51
C SER A 7 28.23 -10.16 -15.96
N LEU A 8 28.28 -9.81 -17.21
CA LEU A 8 27.40 -8.77 -17.73
C LEU A 8 25.94 -9.21 -17.73
N ALA A 9 25.73 -10.46 -18.05
CA ALA A 9 24.37 -10.96 -18.07
C ALA A 9 23.73 -10.91 -16.70
N VAL A 10 24.48 -11.20 -15.67
CA VAL A 10 23.97 -11.17 -14.32
C VAL A 10 23.52 -9.77 -13.91
N ALA A 11 24.30 -8.78 -14.26
CA ALA A 11 23.95 -7.41 -13.91
C ALA A 11 22.63 -6.99 -14.54
N ALA A 12 22.38 -7.39 -15.74
CA ALA A 12 21.15 -7.04 -16.41
C ALA A 12 19.93 -7.63 -15.70
N LEU A 13 20.04 -8.83 -15.21
CA LEU A 13 18.92 -9.46 -14.51
C LEU A 13 18.57 -8.74 -13.23
N ILE A 14 19.56 -8.27 -12.52
CA ILE A 14 19.32 -7.58 -11.26
C ILE A 14 18.53 -6.30 -11.48
N SER A 15 18.84 -5.55 -12.49
CA SER A 15 18.13 -4.30 -12.71
C SER A 15 16.68 -4.54 -13.11
N LEU A 16 16.37 -5.61 -13.78
CA LEU A 16 15.01 -5.93 -14.10
C LEU A 16 14.19 -6.25 -12.86
N GLY A 17 14.77 -6.96 -11.92
CA GLY A 17 14.08 -7.30 -10.70
C GLY A 17 13.64 -6.09 -9.92
N SER A 18 14.49 -5.07 -9.83
CA SER A 18 14.14 -3.89 -9.06
C SER A 18 13.03 -3.08 -9.72
N ALA A 19 12.94 -3.12 -11.03
CA ALA A 19 11.92 -2.35 -11.74
C ALA A 19 10.51 -2.82 -11.43
N ALA A 20 10.36 -4.05 -10.97
CA ALA A 20 9.05 -4.59 -10.69
C ALA A 20 8.50 -4.19 -9.33
N ALA A 21 9.31 -3.61 -8.49
CA ALA A 21 8.92 -3.31 -7.13
C ALA A 21 8.22 -1.95 -7.04
N ALA A 22 7.00 -1.88 -7.56
CA ALA A 22 6.21 -0.65 -7.46
C ALA A 22 5.38 -0.71 -6.19
N ASP A 23 5.44 0.35 -5.40
CA ASP A 23 4.64 0.45 -4.20
C ASP A 23 3.24 0.93 -4.53
N CYS A 24 2.25 0.34 -3.89
CA CYS A 24 0.88 0.80 -3.99
C CYS A 24 0.31 1.06 -2.60
N TYR A 25 -0.63 1.99 -2.57
CA TYR A 25 -1.27 2.44 -1.36
C TYR A 25 -2.77 2.47 -1.58
N ALA A 26 -3.51 2.37 -0.50
CA ALA A 26 -4.96 2.48 -0.55
C ALA A 26 -5.42 3.54 0.43
N ASP A 27 -6.34 4.39 0.01
CA ASP A 27 -7.04 5.24 0.96
C ASP A 27 -8.41 4.64 1.22
N TYR A 28 -8.86 4.79 2.46
CA TYR A 28 -10.02 4.06 2.93
C TYR A 28 -10.73 4.84 4.02
N LYS A 29 -11.97 4.41 4.31
CA LYS A 29 -12.72 4.86 5.46
C LYS A 29 -13.03 3.68 6.35
N ALA A 30 -12.95 3.89 7.64
CA ALA A 30 -13.16 2.86 8.64
C ALA A 30 -13.98 3.40 9.80
N LYS A 31 -14.56 2.48 10.56
CA LYS A 31 -15.34 2.84 11.72
C LYS A 31 -15.01 1.97 12.92
N GLN A 32 -15.38 2.48 14.08
CA GLN A 32 -15.38 1.79 15.35
C GLN A 32 -16.71 2.06 16.02
N ASP A 33 -17.28 1.09 16.71
CA ASP A 33 -18.54 1.27 17.41
C ASP A 33 -18.31 1.40 18.91
N ASP A 34 -19.33 1.91 19.62
CA ASP A 34 -19.40 2.01 21.08
C ASP A 34 -18.26 2.82 21.73
N PRO A 35 -18.11 4.08 21.45
CA PRO A 35 -18.94 4.95 20.61
C PRO A 35 -18.52 4.92 19.17
N LEU A 36 -19.39 5.37 18.29
CA LEU A 36 -19.09 5.44 16.88
C LEU A 36 -17.95 6.41 16.61
N ARG A 37 -16.92 5.93 15.95
CA ARG A 37 -15.80 6.73 15.49
C ARG A 37 -15.53 6.41 14.03
N LEU A 38 -15.12 7.42 13.30
CA LEU A 38 -14.81 7.27 11.89
C LEU A 38 -13.41 7.81 11.64
N HIS A 39 -12.70 7.19 10.68
CA HIS A 39 -11.49 7.83 10.21
C HIS A 39 -11.28 7.54 8.73
N TYR A 40 -10.58 8.46 8.09
CA TYR A 40 -10.03 8.30 6.77
C TYR A 40 -8.54 8.02 6.94
N GLY A 41 -8.03 7.04 6.22
CA GLY A 41 -6.63 6.69 6.35
C GLY A 41 -5.99 6.29 5.04
N VAL A 42 -4.69 6.13 5.08
CA VAL A 42 -3.88 5.66 3.95
C VAL A 42 -3.01 4.53 4.45
N MET A 43 -3.01 3.43 3.72
CA MET A 43 -2.25 2.24 4.10
C MET A 43 -1.45 1.74 2.90
N GLN A 44 -0.22 1.35 3.13
CA GLN A 44 0.54 0.67 2.09
C GLN A 44 0.01 -0.74 1.92
N VAL A 45 -0.19 -1.17 0.68
CA VAL A 45 -0.72 -2.49 0.39
C VAL A 45 0.25 -3.27 -0.47
N SER A 46 0.07 -4.60 -0.49
CA SER A 46 1.02 -5.51 -1.13
C SER A 46 1.00 -5.45 -2.65
N GLY A 47 -0.10 -5.02 -3.22
CA GLY A 47 -0.24 -4.95 -4.67
C GLY A 47 -1.21 -3.87 -5.06
N CYS A 48 -1.40 -3.72 -6.36
CA CYS A 48 -2.17 -2.61 -6.89
C CYS A 48 -3.59 -2.99 -7.30
N ASP A 49 -3.98 -4.23 -7.06
CA ASP A 49 -5.33 -4.69 -7.36
C ASP A 49 -6.30 -4.24 -6.27
N LYS A 50 -7.35 -3.54 -6.65
CA LYS A 50 -8.28 -2.97 -5.67
C LYS A 50 -9.00 -4.03 -4.85
N GLY A 51 -9.39 -5.12 -5.46
CA GLY A 51 -10.06 -6.20 -4.75
C GLY A 51 -9.19 -6.83 -3.68
N LYS A 52 -7.94 -7.11 -4.01
CA LYS A 52 -6.99 -7.66 -3.06
C LYS A 52 -6.61 -6.66 -1.99
N ALA A 53 -6.49 -5.39 -2.37
CA ALA A 53 -6.21 -4.33 -1.41
C ALA A 53 -7.32 -4.23 -0.38
N LYS A 54 -8.56 -4.32 -0.80
CA LYS A 54 -9.70 -4.27 0.11
C LYS A 54 -9.62 -5.38 1.15
N THR A 55 -9.31 -6.59 0.74
CA THR A 55 -9.17 -7.71 1.66
C THR A 55 -8.04 -7.48 2.65
N GLU A 56 -6.92 -7.01 2.16
CA GLU A 56 -5.76 -6.74 3.00
C GLU A 56 -6.03 -5.64 4.01
N VAL A 57 -6.62 -4.54 3.58
CA VAL A 57 -6.94 -3.41 4.45
C VAL A 57 -7.94 -3.82 5.53
N ALA A 58 -8.99 -4.55 5.14
CA ALA A 58 -9.99 -5.01 6.10
C ALA A 58 -9.36 -5.87 7.19
N LYS A 59 -8.48 -6.77 6.82
CA LYS A 59 -7.83 -7.67 7.75
C LYS A 59 -6.94 -6.93 8.73
N ARG A 60 -6.14 -5.99 8.24
CA ARG A 60 -5.25 -5.23 9.10
C ARG A 60 -6.01 -4.32 10.05
N LEU A 61 -7.06 -3.66 9.56
CA LEU A 61 -7.89 -2.80 10.40
C LEU A 61 -8.56 -3.59 11.51
N LYS A 62 -9.03 -4.78 11.19
CA LYS A 62 -9.70 -5.61 12.19
C LYS A 62 -8.79 -5.93 13.35
N SER A 63 -7.52 -6.20 13.10
CA SER A 63 -6.57 -6.49 14.16
C SER A 63 -6.30 -5.28 15.05
N SER A 64 -6.62 -4.09 14.60
CA SER A 64 -6.49 -2.85 15.38
C SER A 64 -7.81 -2.36 15.94
N GLY A 65 -8.86 -3.16 15.81
CA GLY A 65 -10.17 -2.80 16.36
C GLY A 65 -11.03 -1.92 15.46
N TRP A 66 -10.72 -1.84 14.18
CA TRP A 66 -11.49 -1.04 13.23
C TRP A 66 -12.17 -1.91 12.19
N THR A 67 -13.29 -1.43 11.69
CA THR A 67 -14.02 -2.10 10.62
C THR A 67 -13.91 -1.27 9.34
N LEU A 68 -13.47 -1.89 8.27
CA LEU A 68 -13.39 -1.21 6.98
C LEU A 68 -14.79 -0.91 6.47
N LEU A 69 -15.01 0.34 6.06
CA LEU A 69 -16.25 0.72 5.37
C LEU A 69 -16.07 0.60 3.87
N ASN A 70 -15.03 1.21 3.33
CA ASN A 70 -14.73 1.06 1.90
C ASN A 70 -13.30 1.50 1.61
N VAL A 71 -12.74 0.92 0.56
CA VAL A 71 -11.50 1.40 -0.04
C VAL A 71 -11.90 2.35 -1.14
N MET A 72 -11.41 3.57 -1.06
CA MET A 72 -11.78 4.62 -2.01
C MET A 72 -10.99 4.50 -3.29
N SER A 73 -9.67 4.31 -3.17
CA SER A 73 -8.82 4.14 -4.34
C SER A 73 -7.53 3.41 -3.98
N VAL A 74 -6.86 2.91 -5.00
CA VAL A 74 -5.51 2.35 -4.89
C VAL A 74 -4.63 3.17 -5.82
N PHE A 75 -3.47 3.59 -5.33
CA PHE A 75 -2.64 4.55 -6.05
C PHE A 75 -1.16 4.32 -5.74
N GLY A 76 -0.29 4.91 -6.55
CA GLY A 76 1.14 4.86 -6.35
C GLY A 76 1.64 5.97 -5.44
N PRO A 77 2.96 6.03 -5.22
CA PRO A 77 3.55 7.01 -4.31
C PRO A 77 3.24 8.47 -4.66
N GLU A 78 3.00 8.74 -5.92
CA GLU A 78 2.72 10.10 -6.37
C GLU A 78 1.41 10.64 -5.80
N GLY A 79 0.54 9.78 -5.31
CA GLY A 79 -0.73 10.20 -4.72
C GLY A 79 -0.71 10.40 -3.22
N LEU A 80 0.43 10.22 -2.58
CA LEU A 80 0.51 10.31 -1.13
C LEU A 80 0.38 11.72 -0.57
N ASP A 81 1.09 12.68 -1.14
CA ASP A 81 1.14 14.03 -0.59
C ASP A 81 -0.22 14.68 -0.46
N GLN A 82 -1.06 14.51 -1.46
CA GLN A 82 -2.37 15.14 -1.47
C GLN A 82 -3.33 14.52 -0.47
N ARG A 83 -3.01 13.37 0.08
CA ARG A 83 -3.86 12.66 1.05
C ARG A 83 -3.34 12.75 2.48
N LYS A 84 -2.12 13.16 2.64
CA LYS A 84 -1.44 13.14 3.94
C LYS A 84 -2.15 13.95 5.00
N ALA A 85 -2.54 15.17 4.67
CA ALA A 85 -3.19 16.06 5.65
C ALA A 85 -4.54 15.50 6.11
N ASN A 86 -5.31 14.96 5.17
CA ASN A 86 -6.62 14.41 5.52
C ASN A 86 -6.53 13.13 6.33
N ALA A 87 -5.50 12.33 6.10
CA ALA A 87 -5.32 11.10 6.86
C ALA A 87 -4.82 11.37 8.28
N GLY A 88 -4.06 12.43 8.46
CA GLY A 88 -3.56 12.81 9.78
C GLY A 88 -2.79 11.69 10.44
N LYS A 89 -3.19 11.31 11.65
CA LYS A 89 -2.50 10.25 12.38
C LYS A 89 -2.69 8.86 11.76
N PHE A 90 -3.61 8.73 10.85
CA PHE A 90 -3.81 7.45 10.13
C PHE A 90 -3.13 7.44 8.77
N TYR A 91 -2.14 8.27 8.60
CA TYR A 91 -1.30 8.25 7.42
C TYR A 91 -0.23 7.19 7.60
N LEU A 92 -0.36 6.09 6.82
CA LEU A 92 0.55 4.93 6.89
C LEU A 92 0.59 4.28 8.28
N ARG A 93 -0.45 4.48 9.07
CA ARG A 93 -0.64 3.85 10.38
C ARG A 93 -2.11 3.46 10.52
N TYR A 94 -2.35 2.45 11.31
CA TYR A 94 -3.73 2.00 11.53
C TYR A 94 -3.89 1.30 12.87
#